data_ae985c0660a037237ebab658876436ad
#
_entry.id   ae985c0660a037237ebab658876436ad
#
_cell.length_a   1.000
_cell.length_b   1.000
_cell.length_c   1.000
_cell.angle_alpha   90.00
_cell.angle_beta   90.00
_cell.angle_gamma   90.00
#
_symmetry.space_group_name_H-M   'P 1'
#
loop_
_entity.id
_entity.type
_entity.pdbx_description
1 polymer ?
#
loop_
_entity_poly.entity_id
_entity_poly.type
_entity_poly.pdbx_seq_one_letter_code
_entity_poly.pdbx_strand_id
1 'polypeptide(L)'
;GGLISTPALLALGLPVNFALGTNKLAASMGSLMSVFSFWRAGKINQKVALSLMPLSFLGSALGAYVVYLLPEQLMKNVIVVLLVVVAVYTYRRKDWGDVSAVKQLGLAALLGSAAMAFGIGFYDGFFGPGTGSFLIFGFLFLGYDFVTAAGNAKALNFASGIGALLSFTLSGSVLWTYGLLMGVAMVTGAYFGSRMAIK
;
A
#
# COMPACT_ATOMS: atom_id res chain seq x y z
N GLY A 1 -6.72 -5.77 3.66
CA GLY A 1 -5.43 -6.36 3.60
C GLY A 1 -4.68 -6.29 4.92
N GLY A 2 -3.56 -5.61 4.99
CA GLY A 2 -2.61 -5.63 6.10
C GLY A 2 -3.14 -5.36 7.52
N LEU A 3 -4.27 -4.67 7.68
CA LEU A 3 -4.89 -4.44 9.00
C LEU A 3 -5.37 -5.72 9.70
N ILE A 4 -5.65 -6.78 8.95
CA ILE A 4 -6.10 -8.07 9.50
C ILE A 4 -4.97 -9.10 9.39
N SER A 5 -4.34 -9.20 8.24
CA SER A 5 -3.34 -10.23 7.95
C SER A 5 -2.05 -10.06 8.75
N THR A 6 -1.56 -8.82 8.93
CA THR A 6 -0.34 -8.58 9.72
C THR A 6 -0.51 -8.97 11.20
N PRO A 7 -1.58 -8.50 11.92
CA PRO A 7 -1.82 -8.97 13.29
C PRO A 7 -2.03 -10.48 13.39
N ALA A 8 -2.71 -11.09 12.42
CA ALA A 8 -2.91 -12.55 12.42
C ALA A 8 -1.58 -13.31 12.33
N LEU A 9 -0.66 -12.89 11.46
CA LEU A 9 0.66 -13.51 11.34
C LEU A 9 1.51 -13.31 12.60
N LEU A 10 1.43 -12.14 13.23
CA LEU A 10 2.11 -11.87 14.51
C LEU A 10 1.54 -12.70 15.65
N ALA A 11 0.21 -12.89 15.69
CA ALA A 11 -0.45 -13.73 16.70
C ALA A 11 -0.08 -15.22 16.58
N LEU A 12 0.33 -15.66 15.38
CA LEU A 12 0.89 -16.99 15.15
C LEU A 12 2.36 -17.12 15.64
N GLY A 13 2.92 -16.09 16.24
CA GLY A 13 4.27 -16.10 16.79
C GLY A 13 5.37 -15.86 15.75
N LEU A 14 5.04 -15.42 14.54
CA LEU A 14 6.07 -15.12 13.54
C LEU A 14 6.89 -13.88 13.93
N PRO A 15 8.22 -13.89 13.72
CA PRO A 15 9.02 -12.68 13.82
C PRO A 15 8.46 -11.57 12.90
N VAL A 16 8.61 -10.32 13.33
CA VAL A 16 7.99 -9.15 12.67
C VAL A 16 8.37 -9.04 11.19
N ASN A 17 9.65 -9.21 10.87
CA ASN A 17 10.14 -9.17 9.49
C ASN A 17 9.51 -10.26 8.61
N PHE A 18 9.33 -11.49 9.12
CA PHE A 18 8.65 -12.56 8.39
C PHE A 18 7.17 -12.29 8.22
N ALA A 19 6.48 -11.76 9.23
CA ALA A 19 5.07 -11.40 9.13
C ALA A 19 4.86 -10.30 8.07
N LEU A 20 5.70 -9.25 8.09
CA LEU A 20 5.61 -8.16 7.11
C LEU A 20 5.98 -8.64 5.70
N GLY A 21 7.09 -9.36 5.53
CA GLY A 21 7.54 -9.83 4.21
C GLY A 21 6.54 -10.80 3.57
N THR A 22 6.02 -11.75 4.34
CA THR A 22 4.99 -12.69 3.88
C THR A 22 3.69 -11.99 3.48
N ASN A 23 3.26 -11.00 4.29
CA ASN A 23 2.11 -10.18 3.96
C ASN A 23 2.33 -9.35 2.68
N LYS A 24 3.56 -8.86 2.43
CA LYS A 24 3.88 -8.10 1.21
C LYS A 24 3.75 -8.94 -0.06
N LEU A 25 4.14 -10.21 -0.04
CA LEU A 25 3.92 -11.12 -1.16
C LEU A 25 2.41 -11.22 -1.47
N ALA A 26 1.61 -11.55 -0.48
CA ALA A 26 0.17 -11.68 -0.65
C ALA A 26 -0.50 -10.36 -1.10
N ALA A 27 -0.12 -9.23 -0.49
CA ALA A 27 -0.68 -7.91 -0.79
C ALA A 27 -0.30 -7.46 -2.21
N SER A 28 0.92 -7.76 -2.68
CA SER A 28 1.37 -7.44 -4.04
C SER A 28 0.54 -8.20 -5.09
N MET A 29 0.24 -9.48 -4.86
CA MET A 29 -0.64 -10.26 -5.73
C MET A 29 -2.05 -9.65 -5.79
N GLY A 30 -2.64 -9.30 -4.65
CA GLY A 30 -3.96 -8.67 -4.60
C GLY A 30 -3.98 -7.27 -5.23
N SER A 31 -2.93 -6.47 -5.02
CA SER A 31 -2.85 -5.14 -5.63
C SER A 31 -2.66 -5.21 -7.14
N LEU A 32 -1.91 -6.17 -7.66
CA LEU A 32 -1.78 -6.42 -9.10
C LEU A 32 -3.16 -6.68 -9.74
N MET A 33 -4.00 -7.53 -9.11
CA MET A 33 -5.35 -7.80 -9.59
C MET A 33 -6.22 -6.53 -9.56
N SER A 34 -6.11 -5.71 -8.52
CA SER A 34 -6.81 -4.43 -8.45
C SER A 34 -6.35 -3.48 -9.57
N VAL A 35 -5.03 -3.34 -9.78
CA VAL A 35 -4.45 -2.51 -10.86
C VAL A 35 -5.02 -2.94 -12.21
N PHE A 36 -5.02 -4.24 -12.49
CA PHE A 36 -5.59 -4.77 -13.74
C PHE A 36 -7.06 -4.39 -13.93
N SER A 37 -7.87 -4.51 -12.86
CA SER A 37 -9.30 -4.16 -12.90
C SER A 37 -9.53 -2.66 -13.16
N PHE A 38 -8.83 -1.78 -12.43
CA PHE A 38 -8.96 -0.32 -12.61
C PHE A 38 -8.37 0.15 -13.94
N TRP A 39 -7.29 -0.48 -14.42
CA TRP A 39 -6.69 -0.17 -15.72
C TRP A 39 -7.63 -0.50 -16.86
N ARG A 40 -8.25 -1.68 -16.85
CA ARG A 40 -9.26 -2.07 -17.86
C ARG A 40 -10.50 -1.18 -17.85
N ALA A 41 -10.85 -0.62 -16.72
CA ALA A 41 -11.96 0.32 -16.56
C ALA A 41 -11.59 1.78 -16.95
N GLY A 42 -10.34 2.05 -17.36
CA GLY A 42 -9.87 3.39 -17.68
C GLY A 42 -9.79 4.34 -16.46
N LYS A 43 -9.71 3.79 -15.25
CA LYS A 43 -9.72 4.54 -13.99
C LYS A 43 -8.32 4.73 -13.39
N ILE A 44 -7.28 4.64 -14.21
CA ILE A 44 -5.89 4.96 -13.84
C ILE A 44 -5.37 6.04 -14.77
N ASN A 45 -4.90 7.15 -14.21
CA ASN A 45 -4.13 8.12 -14.98
C ASN A 45 -2.72 7.57 -15.20
N GLN A 46 -2.50 6.93 -16.36
CA GLN A 46 -1.26 6.22 -16.66
C GLN A 46 -0.02 7.12 -16.56
N LYS A 47 -0.10 8.38 -17.01
CA LYS A 47 1.02 9.32 -16.97
C LYS A 47 1.45 9.59 -15.53
N VAL A 48 0.49 9.89 -14.66
CA VAL A 48 0.75 10.16 -13.23
C VAL A 48 1.18 8.90 -12.49
N ALA A 49 0.50 7.78 -12.71
CA ALA A 49 0.85 6.53 -12.07
C ALA A 49 2.28 6.11 -12.42
N LEU A 50 2.63 6.06 -13.71
CA LEU A 50 3.97 5.64 -14.16
C LEU A 50 5.09 6.57 -13.69
N SER A 51 4.84 7.89 -13.56
CA SER A 51 5.84 8.84 -13.05
C SER A 51 6.07 8.71 -11.53
N LEU A 52 5.04 8.32 -10.76
CA LEU A 52 5.11 8.21 -9.30
C LEU A 52 5.46 6.80 -8.80
N MET A 53 5.20 5.74 -9.58
CA MET A 53 5.50 4.36 -9.21
C MET A 53 6.97 4.12 -8.83
N PRO A 54 7.99 4.65 -9.56
CA PRO A 54 9.39 4.49 -9.16
C PRO A 54 9.70 5.07 -7.78
N LEU A 55 9.12 6.24 -7.45
CA LEU A 55 9.30 6.86 -6.14
C LEU A 55 8.66 6.04 -5.02
N SER A 56 7.45 5.54 -5.26
CA SER A 56 6.76 4.65 -4.32
C SER A 56 7.52 3.34 -4.10
N PHE A 57 8.08 2.76 -5.16
CA PHE A 57 8.94 1.58 -5.10
C PHE A 57 10.19 1.83 -4.26
N LEU A 58 10.95 2.91 -4.56
CA LEU A 58 12.19 3.24 -3.85
C LEU A 58 11.93 3.55 -2.38
N GLY A 59 10.90 4.36 -2.10
CA GLY A 59 10.49 4.64 -0.73
C GLY A 59 10.21 3.35 0.04
N SER A 60 9.45 2.44 -0.56
CA SER A 60 9.05 1.19 0.08
C SER A 60 10.22 0.21 0.26
N ALA A 61 11.11 0.11 -0.72
CA ALA A 61 12.32 -0.70 -0.58
C ALA A 61 13.18 -0.21 0.60
N LEU A 62 13.33 1.13 0.72
CA LEU A 62 14.05 1.74 1.83
C LEU A 62 13.32 1.52 3.17
N GLY A 63 12.00 1.67 3.22
CA GLY A 63 11.22 1.43 4.43
C GLY A 63 11.34 -0.01 4.93
N ALA A 64 11.27 -1.00 4.04
CA ALA A 64 11.47 -2.39 4.37
C ALA A 64 12.91 -2.71 4.81
N TYR A 65 13.90 -2.04 4.21
CA TYR A 65 15.29 -2.16 4.63
C TYR A 65 15.50 -1.65 6.07
N VAL A 66 14.87 -0.52 6.42
CA VAL A 66 14.92 0.02 7.80
C VAL A 66 14.34 -0.97 8.81
N VAL A 67 13.26 -1.70 8.46
CA VAL A 67 12.72 -2.77 9.33
C VAL A 67 13.78 -3.80 9.68
N TYR A 68 14.57 -4.21 8.70
CA TYR A 68 15.64 -5.19 8.90
C TYR A 68 16.75 -4.71 9.85
N LEU A 69 17.01 -3.39 9.87
CA LEU A 69 18.04 -2.80 10.73
C LEU A 69 17.61 -2.63 12.19
N LEU A 70 16.30 -2.66 12.48
CA LEU A 70 15.78 -2.38 13.81
C LEU A 70 15.67 -3.63 14.68
N PRO A 71 15.94 -3.53 15.99
CA PRO A 71 15.73 -4.64 16.91
C PRO A 71 14.27 -5.10 16.93
N GLU A 72 14.05 -6.42 16.97
CA GLU A 72 12.72 -7.02 16.90
C GLU A 72 11.77 -6.49 17.99
N GLN A 73 12.28 -6.30 19.20
CA GLN A 73 11.48 -5.80 20.31
C GLN A 73 10.96 -4.38 20.07
N LEU A 74 11.81 -3.51 19.51
CA LEU A 74 11.41 -2.16 19.13
C LEU A 74 10.35 -2.21 18.04
N MET A 75 10.54 -3.04 17.02
CA MET A 75 9.59 -3.21 15.94
C MET A 75 8.23 -3.71 16.41
N LYS A 76 8.17 -4.68 17.32
CA LYS A 76 6.89 -5.14 17.90
C LYS A 76 6.12 -4.00 18.53
N ASN A 77 6.77 -3.18 19.35
CA ASN A 77 6.13 -2.05 20.02
C ASN A 77 5.64 -0.99 19.01
N VAL A 78 6.48 -0.64 18.05
CA VAL A 78 6.14 0.34 16.99
C VAL A 78 4.95 -0.15 16.17
N ILE A 79 4.93 -1.42 15.77
CA ILE A 79 3.85 -2.00 14.97
C ILE A 79 2.52 -2.00 15.74
N VAL A 80 2.52 -2.37 17.02
CA VAL A 80 1.30 -2.34 17.83
C VAL A 80 0.74 -0.91 17.92
N VAL A 81 1.59 0.08 18.18
CA VAL A 81 1.17 1.50 18.22
C VAL A 81 0.61 1.93 16.86
N LEU A 82 1.32 1.64 15.78
CA LEU A 82 0.87 1.99 14.43
C LEU A 82 -0.44 1.29 14.04
N LEU A 83 -0.63 0.03 14.42
CA LEU A 83 -1.89 -0.69 14.19
C LEU A 83 -3.06 0.02 14.89
N VAL A 84 -2.90 0.41 16.15
CA VAL A 84 -3.93 1.13 16.90
C VAL A 84 -4.21 2.49 16.26
N VAL A 85 -3.16 3.26 15.94
CA VAL A 85 -3.31 4.59 15.30
C VAL A 85 -4.06 4.49 13.97
N VAL A 86 -3.65 3.55 13.10
CA VAL A 86 -4.30 3.38 11.78
C VAL A 86 -5.72 2.84 11.92
N ALA A 87 -5.99 1.95 12.88
CA ALA A 87 -7.34 1.46 13.15
C ALA A 87 -8.26 2.58 13.60
N VAL A 88 -7.83 3.42 14.56
CA VAL A 88 -8.57 4.60 15.05
C VAL A 88 -8.77 5.63 13.94
N TYR A 89 -7.72 5.90 13.15
CA TYR A 89 -7.82 6.81 12.00
C TYR A 89 -8.85 6.32 10.97
N THR A 90 -8.79 5.04 10.60
CA THR A 90 -9.71 4.43 9.64
C THR A 90 -11.16 4.44 10.15
N TYR A 91 -11.36 4.19 11.45
CA TYR A 91 -12.68 4.20 12.08
C TYR A 91 -13.31 5.60 12.12
N ARG A 92 -12.51 6.64 12.40
CA ARG A 92 -12.99 8.03 12.49
C ARG A 92 -13.29 8.68 11.15
N ARG A 93 -12.67 8.22 10.06
CA ARG A 93 -12.86 8.79 8.72
C ARG A 93 -13.96 8.04 7.98
N LYS A 94 -15.20 8.57 8.06
CA LYS A 94 -16.37 8.03 7.34
C LYS A 94 -16.70 8.78 6.03
N ASP A 95 -16.30 10.06 5.92
CA ASP A 95 -16.68 10.90 4.80
C ASP A 95 -15.54 10.98 3.76
N TRP A 96 -15.77 10.34 2.65
CA TRP A 96 -14.94 10.43 1.45
C TRP A 96 -15.60 11.47 0.54
N GLY A 97 -15.22 12.76 0.69
CA GLY A 97 -15.85 13.84 -0.05
C GLY A 97 -15.71 13.71 -1.56
N ASP A 98 -16.76 14.08 -2.27
CA ASP A 98 -16.75 14.32 -3.71
C ASP A 98 -15.93 15.59 -4.00
N VAL A 99 -14.68 15.43 -4.39
CA VAL A 99 -13.86 16.53 -4.89
C VAL A 99 -13.54 16.27 -6.34
N SER A 100 -14.19 16.99 -7.23
CA SER A 100 -13.94 16.92 -8.68
C SER A 100 -13.39 18.26 -9.17
N ALA A 101 -12.10 18.48 -9.04
CA ALA A 101 -11.40 19.52 -9.80
C ALA A 101 -9.92 19.18 -9.86
N VAL A 102 -9.50 18.49 -10.92
CA VAL A 102 -8.07 18.32 -11.20
C VAL A 102 -7.47 19.71 -11.40
N LYS A 103 -6.80 20.26 -10.39
CA LYS A 103 -6.03 21.49 -10.53
C LYS A 103 -4.87 21.21 -11.47
N GLN A 104 -4.65 22.15 -12.42
CA GLN A 104 -3.44 22.09 -13.24
C GLN A 104 -2.23 21.97 -12.32
N LEU A 105 -1.46 20.91 -12.48
CA LEU A 105 -0.33 20.57 -11.61
C LEU A 105 0.82 21.57 -11.86
N GLY A 106 0.86 22.65 -11.09
CA GLY A 106 2.05 23.48 -10.99
C GLY A 106 3.22 22.71 -10.34
N LEU A 107 4.42 23.27 -10.41
CA LEU A 107 5.64 22.65 -9.86
C LEU A 107 5.47 22.20 -8.39
N ALA A 108 4.79 23.00 -7.57
CA ALA A 108 4.51 22.67 -6.16
C ALA A 108 3.67 21.40 -6.02
N ALA A 109 2.65 21.20 -6.87
CA ALA A 109 1.82 19.99 -6.84
C ALA A 109 2.57 18.76 -7.36
N LEU A 110 3.48 18.94 -8.32
CA LEU A 110 4.38 17.88 -8.79
C LEU A 110 5.33 17.43 -7.67
N LEU A 111 6.00 18.36 -7.00
CA LEU A 111 6.89 18.06 -5.87
C LEU A 111 6.11 17.43 -4.70
N GLY A 112 4.92 17.94 -4.40
CA GLY A 112 4.04 17.39 -3.37
C GLY A 112 3.61 15.95 -3.69
N SER A 113 3.25 15.64 -4.94
CA SER A 113 2.89 14.28 -5.35
C SER A 113 4.09 13.33 -5.31
N ALA A 114 5.28 13.80 -5.65
CA ALA A 114 6.52 13.03 -5.55
C ALA A 114 6.87 12.72 -4.08
N ALA A 115 6.81 13.72 -3.20
CA ALA A 115 7.02 13.55 -1.76
C ALA A 115 5.99 12.61 -1.13
N MET A 116 4.71 12.74 -1.52
CA MET A 116 3.63 11.84 -1.12
C MET A 116 3.91 10.39 -1.55
N ALA A 117 4.26 10.18 -2.82
CA ALA A 117 4.51 8.84 -3.36
C ALA A 117 5.70 8.17 -2.65
N PHE A 118 6.81 8.90 -2.44
CA PHE A 118 7.97 8.38 -1.73
C PHE A 118 7.68 8.16 -0.24
N GLY A 119 7.10 9.13 0.46
CA GLY A 119 6.84 9.07 1.91
C GLY A 119 5.81 8.00 2.27
N ILE A 120 4.69 7.92 1.52
CA ILE A 120 3.70 6.86 1.74
C ILE A 120 4.25 5.50 1.28
N GLY A 121 5.07 5.47 0.22
CA GLY A 121 5.82 4.28 -0.17
C GLY A 121 6.73 3.79 0.95
N PHE A 122 7.53 4.68 1.57
CA PHE A 122 8.38 4.35 2.71
C PHE A 122 7.56 3.76 3.87
N TYR A 123 6.45 4.44 4.23
CA TYR A 123 5.53 3.91 5.23
C TYR A 123 5.00 2.52 4.86
N ASP A 124 4.67 2.29 3.59
CA ASP A 124 4.18 1.00 3.11
C ASP A 124 5.24 -0.11 3.28
N GLY A 125 6.48 0.17 2.96
CA GLY A 125 7.59 -0.77 3.16
C GLY A 125 7.89 -1.04 4.62
N PHE A 126 7.85 0.01 5.44
CA PHE A 126 8.13 -0.07 6.87
C PHE A 126 7.02 -0.80 7.65
N PHE A 127 5.75 -0.57 7.31
CA PHE A 127 4.61 -1.12 8.04
C PHE A 127 3.49 -1.63 7.12
N GLY A 128 2.89 -0.78 6.31
CA GLY A 128 1.95 -1.10 5.24
C GLY A 128 0.46 -1.01 5.54
N PRO A 129 -0.06 -1.41 6.71
CA PRO A 129 -1.50 -1.27 6.98
C PRO A 129 -2.00 0.16 6.81
N GLY A 130 -3.09 0.35 6.05
CA GLY A 130 -3.67 1.69 5.79
C GLY A 130 -3.10 2.45 4.61
N THR A 131 -1.99 2.03 4.00
CA THR A 131 -1.34 2.68 2.85
C THR A 131 -2.30 3.04 1.73
N GLY A 132 -3.20 2.11 1.37
CA GLY A 132 -4.19 2.36 0.32
C GLY A 132 -5.08 3.57 0.62
N SER A 133 -5.51 3.75 1.87
CA SER A 133 -6.31 4.90 2.29
C SER A 133 -5.50 6.19 2.20
N PHE A 134 -4.24 6.19 2.66
CA PHE A 134 -3.38 7.37 2.58
C PHE A 134 -3.12 7.80 1.15
N LEU A 135 -2.87 6.84 0.25
CA LEU A 135 -2.69 7.12 -1.17
C LEU A 135 -3.97 7.68 -1.81
N ILE A 136 -5.15 7.09 -1.50
CA ILE A 136 -6.42 7.61 -2.01
C ILE A 136 -6.60 9.06 -1.55
N PHE A 137 -6.40 9.37 -0.26
CA PHE A 137 -6.48 10.74 0.23
C PHE A 137 -5.49 11.68 -0.47
N GLY A 138 -4.26 11.24 -0.67
CA GLY A 138 -3.28 12.02 -1.41
C GLY A 138 -3.76 12.37 -2.82
N PHE A 139 -4.35 11.42 -3.55
CA PHE A 139 -4.90 11.68 -4.88
C PHE A 139 -6.16 12.53 -4.85
N LEU A 140 -7.03 12.40 -3.83
CA LEU A 140 -8.17 13.29 -3.63
C LEU A 140 -7.71 14.74 -3.40
N PHE A 141 -6.66 14.96 -2.60
CA PHE A 141 -6.08 16.30 -2.41
C PHE A 141 -5.48 16.89 -3.70
N LEU A 142 -5.04 16.04 -4.63
CA LEU A 142 -4.61 16.45 -5.96
C LEU A 142 -5.79 16.73 -6.91
N GLY A 143 -7.05 16.55 -6.45
CA GLY A 143 -8.25 16.86 -7.20
C GLY A 143 -8.79 15.73 -8.08
N TYR A 144 -8.33 14.48 -7.90
CA TYR A 144 -8.91 13.33 -8.58
C TYR A 144 -10.24 12.93 -7.94
N ASP A 145 -11.18 12.43 -8.75
CA ASP A 145 -12.38 11.76 -8.23
C ASP A 145 -12.00 10.46 -7.48
N PHE A 146 -12.90 10.01 -6.61
CA PHE A 146 -12.64 8.87 -5.72
C PHE A 146 -12.22 7.59 -6.48
N VAL A 147 -12.86 7.27 -7.60
CA VAL A 147 -12.60 6.04 -8.35
C VAL A 147 -11.23 6.10 -9.04
N THR A 148 -10.91 7.24 -9.65
CA THR A 148 -9.58 7.48 -10.27
C THR A 148 -8.49 7.57 -9.20
N ALA A 149 -8.76 8.22 -8.07
CA ALA A 149 -7.85 8.24 -6.91
C ALA A 149 -7.57 6.82 -6.41
N ALA A 150 -8.60 5.98 -6.28
CA ALA A 150 -8.45 4.58 -5.90
C ALA A 150 -7.63 3.78 -6.91
N GLY A 151 -7.85 3.98 -8.22
CA GLY A 151 -7.07 3.34 -9.28
C GLY A 151 -5.59 3.71 -9.23
N ASN A 152 -5.28 5.02 -9.16
CA ASN A 152 -3.91 5.51 -9.05
C ASN A 152 -3.24 5.02 -7.75
N ALA A 153 -3.97 5.04 -6.62
CA ALA A 153 -3.49 4.51 -5.35
C ALA A 153 -3.13 3.02 -5.43
N LYS A 154 -3.92 2.21 -6.14
CA LYS A 154 -3.60 0.79 -6.35
C LYS A 154 -2.34 0.58 -7.19
N ALA A 155 -2.10 1.42 -8.20
CA ALA A 155 -0.88 1.37 -8.99
C ALA A 155 0.36 1.67 -8.12
N LEU A 156 0.33 2.73 -7.31
CA LEU A 156 1.42 3.06 -6.40
C LEU A 156 1.61 2.00 -5.31
N ASN A 157 0.50 1.47 -4.76
CA ASN A 157 0.54 0.42 -3.74
C ASN A 157 1.08 -0.91 -4.29
N PHE A 158 0.88 -1.19 -5.57
CA PHE A 158 1.51 -2.33 -6.23
C PHE A 158 3.03 -2.11 -6.36
N ALA A 159 3.45 -0.93 -6.82
CA ALA A 159 4.87 -0.60 -6.95
C ALA A 159 5.59 -0.65 -5.60
N SER A 160 5.01 -0.06 -4.55
CA SER A 160 5.56 -0.13 -3.18
C SER A 160 5.57 -1.56 -2.65
N GLY A 161 4.52 -2.34 -2.93
CA GLY A 161 4.46 -3.76 -2.57
C GLY A 161 5.63 -4.55 -3.15
N ILE A 162 5.96 -4.34 -4.43
CA ILE A 162 7.11 -5.00 -5.09
C ILE A 162 8.44 -4.49 -4.50
N GLY A 163 8.58 -3.18 -4.23
CA GLY A 163 9.78 -2.63 -3.61
C GLY A 163 10.07 -3.23 -2.23
N ALA A 164 9.06 -3.31 -1.37
CA ALA A 164 9.18 -3.95 -0.06
C ALA A 164 9.44 -5.47 -0.19
N LEU A 165 8.71 -6.15 -1.08
CA LEU A 165 8.88 -7.58 -1.30
C LEU A 165 10.32 -7.91 -1.73
N LEU A 166 10.91 -7.10 -2.61
CA LEU A 166 12.30 -7.25 -3.01
C LEU A 166 13.24 -7.19 -1.79
N SER A 167 13.10 -6.16 -0.95
CA SER A 167 13.94 -5.99 0.26
C SER A 167 13.74 -7.15 1.24
N PHE A 168 12.50 -7.58 1.52
CA PHE A 168 12.23 -8.72 2.41
C PHE A 168 12.71 -10.06 1.81
N THR A 169 12.68 -10.21 0.50
CA THR A 169 13.23 -11.40 -0.18
C THR A 169 14.73 -11.45 -0.06
N LEU A 170 15.42 -10.33 -0.30
CA LEU A 170 16.88 -10.25 -0.15
C LEU A 170 17.34 -10.49 1.29
N SER A 171 16.54 -10.13 2.28
CA SER A 171 16.81 -10.43 3.69
C SER A 171 16.34 -11.81 4.15
N GLY A 172 15.82 -12.67 3.24
CA GLY A 172 15.34 -14.00 3.57
C GLY A 172 14.09 -14.05 4.44
N SER A 173 13.33 -12.95 4.53
CA SER A 173 12.21 -12.76 5.47
C SER A 173 10.84 -13.02 4.84
N VAL A 174 10.73 -13.94 3.89
CA VAL A 174 9.47 -14.28 3.20
C VAL A 174 9.17 -15.76 3.31
N LEU A 175 8.02 -16.10 3.89
CA LEU A 175 7.48 -17.46 3.89
C LEU A 175 6.63 -17.66 2.65
N TRP A 176 7.25 -18.13 1.58
CA TRP A 176 6.65 -18.22 0.24
C TRP A 176 5.35 -19.02 0.21
N THR A 177 5.31 -20.19 0.84
CA THR A 177 4.11 -21.04 0.86
C THR A 177 2.90 -20.32 1.47
N TYR A 178 3.09 -19.72 2.64
CA TYR A 178 2.01 -18.97 3.30
C TYR A 178 1.63 -17.71 2.54
N GLY A 179 2.62 -16.99 2.01
CA GLY A 179 2.40 -15.79 1.22
C GLY A 179 1.63 -16.06 -0.08
N LEU A 180 1.90 -17.16 -0.77
CA LEU A 180 1.18 -17.56 -1.98
C LEU A 180 -0.27 -17.96 -1.67
N LEU A 181 -0.50 -18.76 -0.61
CA LEU A 181 -1.86 -19.15 -0.20
C LEU A 181 -2.70 -17.92 0.18
N MET A 182 -2.14 -17.02 0.98
CA MET A 182 -2.78 -15.74 1.31
C MET A 182 -2.98 -14.87 0.07
N GLY A 183 -2.03 -14.91 -0.87
CA GLY A 183 -2.07 -14.18 -2.14
C GLY A 183 -3.27 -14.57 -2.99
N VAL A 184 -3.56 -15.86 -3.13
CA VAL A 184 -4.75 -16.36 -3.85
C VAL A 184 -6.03 -15.78 -3.24
N ALA A 185 -6.16 -15.80 -1.91
CA ALA A 185 -7.31 -15.21 -1.22
C ALA A 185 -7.38 -13.69 -1.44
N MET A 186 -6.22 -12.99 -1.41
CA MET A 186 -6.18 -11.55 -1.66
C MET A 186 -6.52 -11.19 -3.12
N VAL A 187 -6.10 -11.98 -4.10
CA VAL A 187 -6.46 -11.81 -5.52
C VAL A 187 -7.97 -11.94 -5.70
N THR A 188 -8.58 -12.96 -5.10
CA THR A 188 -10.03 -13.18 -5.15
C THR A 188 -10.78 -11.99 -4.55
N GLY A 189 -10.41 -11.57 -3.33
CA GLY A 189 -11.01 -10.40 -2.68
C GLY A 189 -10.80 -9.10 -3.45
N ALA A 190 -9.61 -8.92 -4.06
CA ALA A 190 -9.29 -7.75 -4.87
C ALA A 190 -10.10 -7.69 -6.17
N TYR A 191 -10.36 -8.84 -6.80
CA TYR A 191 -11.20 -8.93 -7.99
C TYR A 191 -12.63 -8.45 -7.73
N PHE A 192 -13.27 -8.97 -6.68
CA PHE A 192 -14.62 -8.56 -6.33
C PHE A 192 -14.67 -7.12 -5.81
N GLY A 193 -13.78 -6.76 -4.89
CA GLY A 193 -13.74 -5.42 -4.30
C GLY A 193 -13.47 -4.31 -5.32
N SER A 194 -12.56 -4.52 -6.28
CA SER A 194 -12.31 -3.53 -7.31
C SER A 194 -13.50 -3.36 -8.27
N ARG A 195 -14.19 -4.44 -8.62
CA ARG A 195 -15.41 -4.37 -9.46
C ARG A 195 -16.55 -3.63 -8.76
N MET A 196 -16.72 -3.80 -7.47
CA MET A 196 -17.72 -3.06 -6.69
C MET A 196 -17.38 -1.56 -6.59
N ALA A 197 -16.11 -1.22 -6.50
CA ALA A 197 -15.68 0.18 -6.42
C ALA A 197 -15.74 0.92 -7.77
N ILE A 198 -15.70 0.21 -8.89
CA ILE A 198 -15.75 0.78 -10.26
C ILE A 198 -17.20 1.01 -10.72
N LYS A 199 -18.17 0.27 -10.20
CA LYS A 199 -19.61 0.44 -10.50
C LYS A 199 -20.20 1.64 -9.79
#